data_2a8ebf18ea4f28324f0aaa16e9b806b3
#
_entry.id   2a8ebf18ea4f28324f0aaa16e9b806b3
#
_cell.length_a   1.000
_cell.length_b   1.000
_cell.length_c   1.000
_cell.angle_alpha   90.00
_cell.angle_beta   90.00
_cell.angle_gamma   90.00
#
_symmetry.space_group_name_H-M   'P 1'
#
loop_
_entity.id
_entity.type
_entity.pdbx_description
1 polymer ?
#
loop_
_entity_poly.entity_id
_entity_poly.type
_entity_poly.pdbx_seq_one_letter_code
_entity_poly.pdbx_strand_id
1 'polypeptide(L)'
;GGFLYDSDYYGDDLPCTLARPGQRPYVVLPYAFDTNDMQFQHTHRFVRATDFSGYVNDAFDWLWREGAVAPKMMSVGLHLRMLGRPGRMAALEHILEHMLGRGDVWIARRDAIARHWLGTAADQPGA
;
A
#
# COMPACT_ATOMS: atom_id res chain seq x y z
N GLY A 1 -11.50 -22.38 -0.65
CA GLY A 1 -12.00 -21.02 -0.42
C GLY A 1 -11.71 -20.13 -1.60
N GLY A 2 -12.66 -19.30 -2.01
CA GLY A 2 -12.58 -18.48 -3.22
C GLY A 2 -11.91 -17.12 -3.01
N PHE A 3 -10.84 -17.03 -2.23
CA PHE A 3 -10.09 -15.79 -2.04
C PHE A 3 -9.39 -15.38 -3.33
N LEU A 4 -9.48 -14.09 -3.66
CA LEU A 4 -8.86 -13.48 -4.83
C LEU A 4 -7.39 -13.13 -4.57
N TYR A 5 -7.08 -12.66 -3.38
CA TYR A 5 -5.76 -12.16 -2.97
C TYR A 5 -5.53 -12.37 -1.47
N ASP A 6 -4.28 -12.23 -1.07
CA ASP A 6 -3.86 -11.89 0.28
C ASP A 6 -2.92 -10.66 0.29
N SER A 7 -2.43 -10.29 1.47
CA SER A 7 -1.62 -9.09 1.67
C SER A 7 -0.53 -9.32 2.72
N ASP A 8 0.12 -10.45 2.68
CA ASP A 8 1.11 -10.89 3.68
C ASP A 8 2.54 -10.89 3.13
N TYR A 9 2.81 -10.11 2.08
CA TYR A 9 4.11 -10.07 1.43
C TYR A 9 4.80 -8.73 1.61
N TYR A 10 6.06 -8.77 2.07
CA TYR A 10 6.86 -7.59 2.40
C TYR A 10 8.13 -7.46 1.55
N GLY A 11 8.26 -8.25 0.50
CA GLY A 11 9.50 -8.36 -0.26
C GLY A 11 9.55 -7.56 -1.54
N ASP A 12 8.45 -6.87 -1.93
CA ASP A 12 8.40 -6.10 -3.18
C ASP A 12 7.36 -4.97 -3.07
N ASP A 13 7.44 -4.00 -3.98
CA ASP A 13 6.50 -2.89 -4.16
C ASP A 13 5.50 -3.15 -5.30
N LEU A 14 5.44 -4.38 -5.79
CA LEU A 14 4.49 -4.81 -6.82
C LEU A 14 3.73 -6.05 -6.40
N PRO A 15 2.45 -6.17 -6.81
CA PRO A 15 1.74 -7.43 -6.69
C PRO A 15 2.44 -8.55 -7.46
N CYS A 16 2.24 -9.77 -7.04
CA CYS A 16 2.65 -10.94 -7.83
C CYS A 16 1.49 -11.93 -7.95
N THR A 17 1.54 -12.77 -8.98
CA THR A 17 0.53 -13.80 -9.21
C THR A 17 1.11 -15.17 -8.91
N LEU A 18 0.42 -15.92 -8.05
CA LEU A 18 0.72 -17.33 -7.81
C LEU A 18 -0.18 -18.19 -8.70
N ALA A 19 0.45 -18.87 -9.66
CA ALA A 19 -0.21 -19.88 -10.46
C ALA A 19 -0.47 -21.13 -9.61
N ARG A 20 -1.72 -21.63 -9.63
CA ARG A 20 -2.11 -22.87 -8.96
C ARG A 20 -2.77 -23.80 -9.98
N PRO A 21 -2.18 -24.98 -10.27
CA PRO A 21 -2.76 -25.91 -11.24
C PRO A 21 -4.24 -26.23 -10.95
N GLY A 22 -5.10 -26.07 -11.94
CA GLY A 22 -6.55 -26.34 -11.80
C GLY A 22 -7.35 -25.35 -10.95
N GLN A 23 -6.74 -24.24 -10.53
CA GLN A 23 -7.40 -23.18 -9.74
C GLN A 23 -7.27 -21.84 -10.43
N ARG A 24 -8.09 -20.87 -9.98
CA ARG A 24 -7.93 -19.47 -10.42
C ARG A 24 -6.59 -18.91 -9.93
N PRO A 25 -5.93 -18.05 -10.72
CA PRO A 25 -4.76 -17.31 -10.27
C PRO A 25 -5.05 -16.58 -8.95
N TYR A 26 -4.04 -16.50 -8.11
CA TYR A 26 -4.13 -15.87 -6.80
C TYR A 26 -3.13 -14.72 -6.71
N VAL A 27 -3.58 -13.54 -6.29
CA VAL A 27 -2.71 -12.36 -6.22
C VAL A 27 -2.20 -12.18 -4.80
N VAL A 28 -0.90 -11.93 -4.69
CA VAL A 28 -0.28 -11.49 -3.44
C VAL A 28 0.03 -10.01 -3.56
N LEU A 29 -0.58 -9.21 -2.71
CA LEU A 29 -0.41 -7.76 -2.68
C LEU A 29 0.66 -7.37 -1.65
N PRO A 30 1.54 -6.43 -1.98
CA PRO A 30 2.49 -5.88 -1.01
C PRO A 30 1.81 -5.30 0.22
N TYR A 31 2.48 -5.46 1.35
CA TYR A 31 2.16 -4.82 2.61
C TYR A 31 3.43 -4.24 3.23
N ALA A 32 3.31 -3.26 4.13
CA ALA A 32 4.47 -2.65 4.77
C ALA A 32 4.27 -2.53 6.29
N PHE A 33 5.34 -2.78 7.04
CA PHE A 33 5.35 -2.59 8.48
C PHE A 33 5.76 -1.18 8.91
N ASP A 34 6.57 -0.54 8.12
CA ASP A 34 7.13 0.78 8.40
C ASP A 34 6.12 1.90 8.17
N THR A 35 5.34 1.84 7.08
CA THR A 35 4.22 2.75 6.80
C THR A 35 2.92 2.31 7.51
N ASN A 36 3.05 1.94 8.78
CA ASN A 36 1.96 1.40 9.59
C ASN A 36 1.84 2.18 10.91
N ASP A 37 0.64 2.59 11.28
CA ASP A 37 0.38 3.36 12.50
C ASP A 37 0.63 2.57 13.80
N MET A 38 0.81 1.25 13.73
CA MET A 38 1.29 0.47 14.87
C MET A 38 2.66 0.93 15.37
N GLN A 39 3.44 1.60 14.55
CA GLN A 39 4.72 2.17 14.96
C GLN A 39 4.60 3.23 16.06
N PHE A 40 3.42 3.81 16.29
CA PHE A 40 3.15 4.66 17.46
C PHE A 40 3.27 3.90 18.80
N GLN A 41 3.21 2.59 18.81
CA GLN A 41 3.33 1.78 20.03
C GLN A 41 4.77 1.31 20.32
N HIS A 42 5.67 1.47 19.38
CA HIS A 42 7.06 1.08 19.56
C HIS A 42 7.85 2.20 20.23
N THR A 43 8.70 1.83 21.18
CA THR A 43 9.67 2.74 21.80
C THR A 43 10.58 3.33 20.72
N HIS A 44 10.79 4.63 20.75
CA HIS A 44 11.64 5.37 19.81
C HIS A 44 11.15 5.45 18.37
N ARG A 45 9.85 5.32 18.14
CA ARG A 45 9.23 5.49 16.82
C ARG A 45 8.37 6.75 16.74
N PHE A 46 7.20 6.68 16.15
CA PHE A 46 6.35 7.85 15.97
C PHE A 46 5.73 8.32 17.29
N VAL A 47 5.88 9.62 17.59
CA VAL A 47 5.29 10.26 18.77
C VAL A 47 4.19 11.23 18.34
N ARG A 48 4.47 12.06 17.34
CA ARG A 48 3.55 13.05 16.79
C ARG A 48 2.89 12.56 15.50
N ALA A 49 1.74 13.13 15.16
CA ALA A 49 1.09 12.90 13.88
C ALA A 49 2.03 13.19 12.70
N THR A 50 2.82 14.26 12.80
CA THR A 50 3.80 14.67 11.79
C THR A 50 4.96 13.70 11.60
N ASP A 51 5.32 12.92 12.61
CA ASP A 51 6.36 11.89 12.45
C ASP A 51 5.88 10.80 11.50
N PHE A 52 4.63 10.34 11.70
CA PHE A 52 4.03 9.32 10.85
C PHE A 52 3.73 9.85 9.44
N SER A 53 3.06 11.00 9.32
CA SER A 53 2.76 11.55 7.99
C SER A 53 4.03 11.91 7.23
N GLY A 54 5.06 12.45 7.88
CA GLY A 54 6.35 12.72 7.25
C GLY A 54 6.98 11.46 6.69
N TYR A 55 7.08 10.40 7.49
CA TYR A 55 7.64 9.12 7.04
C TYR A 55 6.86 8.52 5.86
N VAL A 56 5.53 8.51 5.94
CA VAL A 56 4.67 7.98 4.88
C VAL A 56 4.80 8.81 3.60
N ASN A 57 4.85 10.14 3.71
CA ASN A 57 5.01 11.03 2.56
C ASN A 57 6.39 10.89 1.90
N ASP A 58 7.45 10.72 2.68
CA ASP A 58 8.81 10.48 2.15
C ASP A 58 8.87 9.14 1.39
N ALA A 59 8.28 8.08 1.95
CA ALA A 59 8.18 6.78 1.30
C ALA A 59 7.34 6.87 0.01
N PHE A 60 6.20 7.57 0.06
CA PHE A 60 5.37 7.82 -1.11
C PHE A 60 6.11 8.59 -2.19
N ASP A 61 6.79 9.67 -1.86
CA ASP A 61 7.53 10.49 -2.83
C ASP A 61 8.68 9.72 -3.49
N TRP A 62 9.28 8.78 -2.76
CA TRP A 62 10.28 7.89 -3.33
C TRP A 62 9.67 6.96 -4.38
N LEU A 63 8.63 6.23 -4.00
CA LEU A 63 7.94 5.29 -4.91
C LEU A 63 7.27 6.01 -6.08
N TRP A 64 6.75 7.21 -5.87
CA TRP A 64 6.17 8.03 -6.94
C TRP A 64 7.20 8.41 -8.00
N ARG A 65 8.44 8.77 -7.60
CA ARG A 65 9.53 9.02 -8.54
C ARG A 65 9.94 7.78 -9.32
N GLU A 66 10.03 6.63 -8.66
CA GLU A 66 10.30 5.35 -9.31
C GLU A 66 9.15 4.94 -10.25
N GLY A 67 7.92 5.29 -9.88
CA GLY A 67 6.72 5.07 -10.65
C GLY A 67 6.71 5.73 -12.04
N ALA A 68 7.52 6.76 -12.25
CA ALA A 68 7.72 7.38 -13.56
C ALA A 68 8.39 6.43 -14.59
N VAL A 69 9.08 5.41 -14.13
CA VAL A 69 9.76 4.40 -14.97
C VAL A 69 9.00 3.07 -14.96
N ALA A 70 8.54 2.64 -13.80
CA ALA A 70 7.80 1.39 -13.64
C ALA A 70 6.76 1.55 -12.52
N PRO A 71 5.53 1.04 -12.70
CA PRO A 71 4.48 1.17 -11.69
C PRO A 71 4.94 0.70 -10.32
N LYS A 72 4.44 1.34 -9.27
CA LYS A 72 4.70 0.99 -7.89
C LYS A 72 3.39 0.92 -7.10
N MET A 73 3.38 0.11 -6.06
CA MET A 73 2.28 0.02 -5.12
C MET A 73 2.79 0.34 -3.70
N MET A 74 2.00 1.08 -2.95
CA MET A 74 2.26 1.35 -1.54
C MET A 74 1.06 0.93 -0.70
N SER A 75 1.32 0.39 0.48
CA SER A 75 0.30 0.12 1.49
C SER A 75 0.56 0.97 2.73
N VAL A 76 -0.48 1.61 3.25
CA VAL A 76 -0.43 2.31 4.52
C VAL A 76 -1.34 1.59 5.51
N GLY A 77 -0.76 1.05 6.57
CA GLY A 77 -1.50 0.32 7.60
C GLY A 77 -2.12 1.26 8.62
N LEU A 78 -3.44 1.20 8.80
CA LEU A 78 -4.18 2.08 9.69
C LEU A 78 -5.08 1.27 10.63
N HIS A 79 -5.04 1.61 11.92
CA HIS A 79 -5.90 1.02 12.95
C HIS A 79 -6.72 2.09 13.64
N LEU A 80 -8.04 1.91 13.71
CA LEU A 80 -8.94 2.88 14.35
C LEU A 80 -8.52 3.23 15.78
N ARG A 81 -8.08 2.25 16.55
CA ARG A 81 -7.60 2.47 17.93
C ARG A 81 -6.29 3.25 18.01
N MET A 82 -5.49 3.27 16.93
CA MET A 82 -4.21 3.97 16.86
C MET A 82 -4.37 5.35 16.26
N LEU A 83 -4.64 5.39 14.96
CA LEU A 83 -4.75 6.65 14.21
C LEU A 83 -6.02 7.42 14.52
N GLY A 84 -7.12 6.73 14.87
CA GLY A 84 -8.43 7.35 15.18
C GLY A 84 -8.47 8.17 16.46
N ARG A 85 -7.32 8.58 17.01
CA ARG A 85 -7.23 9.48 18.18
C ARG A 85 -7.04 10.92 17.72
N PRO A 86 -7.70 11.91 18.37
CA PRO A 86 -7.65 13.32 17.95
C PRO A 86 -6.23 13.85 17.69
N GLY A 87 -5.28 13.52 18.54
CA GLY A 87 -3.88 13.94 18.39
C GLY A 87 -3.11 13.26 17.23
N ARG A 88 -3.72 12.30 16.54
CA ARG A 88 -3.09 11.55 15.43
C ARG A 88 -3.85 11.69 14.11
N MET A 89 -5.13 12.09 14.14
CA MET A 89 -5.98 12.21 12.94
C MET A 89 -5.40 13.16 11.89
N ALA A 90 -4.70 14.21 12.30
CA ALA A 90 -4.01 15.11 11.38
C ALA A 90 -2.99 14.39 10.48
N ALA A 91 -2.44 13.25 10.91
CA ALA A 91 -1.55 12.49 10.05
C ALA A 91 -2.27 11.93 8.81
N LEU A 92 -3.48 11.42 8.97
CA LEU A 92 -4.27 10.91 7.84
C LEU A 92 -4.62 12.02 6.85
N GLU A 93 -5.02 13.18 7.35
CA GLU A 93 -5.32 14.36 6.53
C GLU A 93 -4.08 14.75 5.71
N HIS A 94 -2.94 14.95 6.35
CA HIS A 94 -1.69 15.31 5.68
C HIS A 94 -1.24 14.27 4.64
N ILE A 95 -1.39 12.98 4.92
CA ILE A 95 -1.05 11.91 3.97
C ILE A 95 -1.97 11.98 2.74
N LEU A 96 -3.28 12.07 2.95
CA LEU A 96 -4.24 12.09 1.85
C LEU A 96 -4.10 13.35 0.99
N GLU A 97 -3.94 14.52 1.61
CA GLU A 97 -3.71 15.78 0.89
C GLU A 97 -2.43 15.70 0.03
N HIS A 98 -1.34 15.17 0.61
CA HIS A 98 -0.08 15.02 -0.10
C HIS A 98 -0.20 14.09 -1.31
N MET A 99 -0.79 12.91 -1.13
CA MET A 99 -0.95 11.93 -2.20
C MET A 99 -1.90 12.42 -3.30
N LEU A 100 -3.05 12.96 -2.92
CA LEU A 100 -4.05 13.46 -3.88
C LEU A 100 -3.54 14.69 -4.66
N GLY A 101 -2.67 15.48 -4.07
CA GLY A 101 -2.03 16.62 -4.73
C GLY A 101 -1.16 16.27 -5.94
N ARG A 102 -0.76 15.01 -6.11
CA ARG A 102 0.04 14.55 -7.27
C ARG A 102 -0.77 14.37 -8.55
N GLY A 103 -2.07 14.05 -8.44
CA GLY A 103 -3.00 13.95 -9.57
C GLY A 103 -2.93 12.66 -10.41
N ASP A 104 -1.87 11.87 -10.28
CA ASP A 104 -1.63 10.61 -11.02
C ASP A 104 -1.55 9.38 -10.10
N VAL A 105 -2.19 9.46 -8.93
CA VAL A 105 -2.22 8.41 -7.93
C VAL A 105 -3.57 7.71 -7.91
N TRP A 106 -3.56 6.41 -7.97
CA TRP A 106 -4.76 5.60 -7.83
C TRP A 106 -4.90 5.07 -6.41
N ILE A 107 -5.70 5.75 -5.59
CA ILE A 107 -6.07 5.26 -4.25
C ILE A 107 -7.27 4.33 -4.39
N ALA A 108 -7.07 3.05 -4.13
CA ALA A 108 -8.06 2.02 -4.41
C ALA A 108 -8.17 0.97 -3.30
N ARG A 109 -9.27 0.25 -3.31
CA ARG A 109 -9.45 -0.96 -2.50
C ARG A 109 -8.54 -2.07 -3.03
N ARG A 110 -8.05 -2.91 -2.14
CA ARG A 110 -7.15 -4.03 -2.47
C ARG A 110 -7.75 -5.01 -3.49
N ASP A 111 -9.04 -5.28 -3.42
CA ASP A 111 -9.71 -6.15 -4.38
C ASP A 111 -9.76 -5.54 -5.80
N ALA A 112 -9.86 -4.21 -5.90
CA ALA A 112 -9.79 -3.52 -7.19
C ALA A 112 -8.37 -3.59 -7.78
N ILE A 113 -7.35 -3.40 -6.94
CA ILE A 113 -5.94 -3.54 -7.36
C ILE A 113 -5.66 -4.98 -7.83
N ALA A 114 -6.10 -5.99 -7.07
CA ALA A 114 -5.91 -7.39 -7.45
C ALA A 114 -6.59 -7.73 -8.79
N ARG A 115 -7.80 -7.22 -9.05
CA ARG A 115 -8.47 -7.41 -10.34
C ARG A 115 -7.76 -6.70 -11.49
N HIS A 116 -7.30 -5.48 -11.25
CA HIS A 116 -6.51 -4.74 -12.23
C HIS A 116 -5.23 -5.51 -12.60
N TRP A 117 -4.50 -5.99 -11.59
CA TRP A 117 -3.29 -6.79 -11.79
C TRP A 117 -3.53 -8.03 -12.63
N LEU A 118 -4.59 -8.78 -12.36
CA LEU A 118 -4.96 -9.96 -13.15
C LEU A 118 -5.36 -9.62 -14.59
N GLY A 119 -6.02 -8.48 -14.82
CA GLY A 119 -6.35 -7.99 -16.16
C GLY A 119 -5.09 -7.63 -16.96
N THR A 120 -4.17 -6.90 -16.36
CA THR A 120 -2.91 -6.51 -17.02
C THR A 120 -1.98 -7.71 -17.26
N ALA A 121 -1.96 -8.70 -16.36
CA ALA A 121 -1.17 -9.92 -16.53
C ALA A 121 -1.71 -10.80 -17.68
N ALA A 122 -3.02 -10.79 -17.93
CA ALA A 122 -3.63 -11.52 -19.05
C ALA A 122 -3.30 -10.92 -20.42
N ASP A 123 -2.95 -9.63 -20.46
CA ASP A 123 -2.60 -8.91 -21.69
C ASP A 123 -1.08 -8.97 -22.02
N GLN A 124 -0.26 -9.58 -21.16
CA GLN A 124 1.16 -9.78 -21.44
C GLN A 124 1.39 -11.14 -22.13
N PRO A 125 1.80 -11.18 -23.39
CA PRO A 125 2.12 -12.45 -24.07
C PRO A 125 3.39 -13.05 -23.48
N GLY A 126 3.25 -14.13 -22.73
CA GLY A 126 4.34 -15.04 -22.37
C GLY A 126 5.00 -14.80 -21.01
N ALA A 127 4.25 -14.98 -19.91
CA ALA A 127 4.81 -15.28 -18.61
C ALA A 127 4.64 -16.77 -18.27
#